data_042f12e5d50989c9bd54d08ec8c00b1c
#
_entry.id   042f12e5d50989c9bd54d08ec8c00b1c
#
_cell.length_a   1.000
_cell.length_b   1.000
_cell.length_c   1.000
_cell.angle_alpha   90.00
_cell.angle_beta   90.00
_cell.angle_gamma   90.00
#
_symmetry.space_group_name_H-M   'P 1'
#
loop_
_entity.id
_entity.type
_entity.pdbx_description
1 polymer ?
#
loop_
_entity_poly.entity_id
_entity_poly.type
_entity_poly.pdbx_seq_one_letter_code
_entity_poly.pdbx_strand_id
1 'polypeptide(L)'
;MRASTSQLRILAEASSHCFKNGLALLIVSCCFAFGCSTGSKPKVEAPLAPIAKVEEPAPQAAKLPPPELHQVQEAVKRVFKEAAVIDSSQRPAFVAGDFNGDLSEDIAVVLKPAPERIADLNEEYPAWLLRDPFGTPEPRSPRLRVAATDVLLAVIHGYGSQGWRDPQATQTYLLKNAAGSAMETHAGKEFVTANQGKKLPAVRGDLIGEMLDGKSGYLYYSGATYSWYDPKTFTGEPDPRRGHGSADRKMQK
;
A
#
# COMPACT_ATOMS: atom_id res chain seq x y z
N MET A 1 34.55 48.11 -18.27
CA MET A 1 35.89 47.56 -18.55
C MET A 1 35.89 46.05 -18.32
N ARG A 2 36.14 45.36 -19.43
CA ARG A 2 36.76 44.03 -19.61
C ARG A 2 36.21 42.83 -18.90
N ALA A 3 35.69 42.00 -19.75
CA ALA A 3 35.47 40.57 -19.79
C ALA A 3 36.65 39.70 -19.28
N SER A 4 36.33 38.50 -18.78
CA SER A 4 37.19 37.34 -18.95
C SER A 4 36.36 36.06 -19.01
N THR A 5 36.42 35.50 -20.17
CA THR A 5 35.95 34.21 -20.62
C THR A 5 36.95 33.14 -20.19
N SER A 6 36.54 32.02 -19.66
CA SER A 6 37.34 30.79 -19.68
C SER A 6 36.46 29.57 -19.87
N GLN A 7 36.54 29.08 -21.06
CA GLN A 7 36.09 27.74 -21.49
C GLN A 7 37.04 26.69 -20.94
N LEU A 8 36.51 25.57 -20.46
CA LEU A 8 37.21 24.31 -20.50
C LEU A 8 36.25 23.20 -20.91
N ARG A 9 36.47 22.72 -22.12
CA ARG A 9 35.97 21.45 -22.67
C ARG A 9 36.79 20.31 -22.09
N ILE A 10 36.18 19.20 -21.64
CA ILE A 10 36.79 17.88 -21.60
C ILE A 10 35.66 16.89 -21.89
N LEU A 11 35.61 16.41 -23.10
CA LEU A 11 35.87 15.09 -23.68
C LEU A 11 35.03 13.94 -23.13
N ALA A 12 34.18 13.47 -24.04
CA ALA A 12 33.46 12.21 -24.02
C ALA A 12 34.45 11.03 -24.09
N GLU A 13 34.19 9.99 -23.32
CA GLU A 13 34.61 8.64 -23.67
C GLU A 13 33.44 7.67 -23.51
N ALA A 14 33.09 7.13 -24.65
CA ALA A 14 32.20 5.99 -24.79
C ALA A 14 32.94 4.72 -24.38
N SER A 15 32.33 3.88 -23.57
CA SER A 15 32.74 2.49 -23.42
C SER A 15 31.56 1.57 -23.62
N SER A 16 31.52 1.06 -24.83
CA SER A 16 30.67 -0.01 -25.33
C SER A 16 31.22 -1.34 -24.82
N HIS A 17 30.50 -2.06 -23.97
CA HIS A 17 30.72 -3.47 -23.76
C HIS A 17 29.51 -4.28 -24.20
N CYS A 18 29.67 -4.79 -25.42
CA CYS A 18 28.90 -5.85 -26.02
C CYS A 18 29.21 -7.17 -25.29
N PHE A 19 28.24 -7.80 -24.64
CA PHE A 19 28.32 -9.18 -24.20
C PHE A 19 27.31 -10.03 -24.99
N LYS A 20 27.81 -10.64 -26.04
CA LYS A 20 27.21 -11.78 -26.74
C LYS A 20 27.63 -13.05 -25.99
N ASN A 21 26.67 -13.87 -25.60
CA ASN A 21 26.76 -15.32 -25.37
C ASN A 21 25.38 -15.75 -24.93
N GLY A 22 24.70 -16.74 -25.44
CA GLY A 22 25.07 -17.93 -26.15
C GLY A 22 23.92 -18.87 -25.84
N LEU A 23 23.03 -19.05 -26.83
CA LEU A 23 21.86 -19.94 -26.80
C LEU A 23 22.36 -21.39 -26.88
N ALA A 24 22.20 -22.16 -25.83
CA ALA A 24 22.39 -23.62 -25.88
C ALA A 24 21.02 -24.31 -25.69
N LEU A 25 20.48 -24.74 -26.79
CA LEU A 25 19.26 -25.59 -26.88
C LEU A 25 19.71 -27.04 -26.66
N LEU A 26 19.32 -27.65 -25.53
CA LEU A 26 19.50 -29.07 -25.27
C LEU A 26 18.16 -29.78 -25.47
N ILE A 27 18.01 -30.38 -26.66
CA ILE A 27 16.91 -31.30 -26.99
C ILE A 27 17.30 -32.69 -26.46
N VAL A 28 16.61 -33.13 -25.39
CA VAL A 28 16.69 -34.53 -24.95
C VAL A 28 15.51 -35.28 -25.55
N SER A 29 15.83 -36.05 -26.57
CA SER A 29 14.91 -37.01 -27.19
C SER A 29 14.89 -38.29 -26.34
N CYS A 30 13.78 -38.57 -25.66
CA CYS A 30 13.53 -39.84 -24.99
C CYS A 30 12.64 -40.73 -25.88
N CYS A 31 13.25 -41.74 -26.50
CA CYS A 31 12.56 -42.83 -27.18
C CYS A 31 11.84 -43.69 -26.14
N PHE A 32 10.53 -43.75 -26.21
CA PHE A 32 9.74 -44.75 -25.50
C PHE A 32 9.61 -46.05 -26.30
N ALA A 33 10.27 -47.08 -25.81
CA ALA A 33 10.08 -48.45 -26.29
C ALA A 33 8.74 -48.99 -25.75
N PHE A 34 7.88 -49.45 -26.67
CA PHE A 34 6.66 -50.21 -26.37
C PHE A 34 7.04 -51.59 -25.86
N GLY A 35 6.76 -51.87 -24.57
CA GLY A 35 6.79 -53.20 -24.02
C GLY A 35 5.36 -53.68 -23.79
N CYS A 36 4.86 -54.62 -24.63
CA CYS A 36 3.66 -55.39 -24.34
C CYS A 36 3.94 -56.35 -23.18
N SER A 37 3.18 -56.23 -22.08
CA SER A 37 3.13 -57.25 -21.03
C SER A 37 1.68 -57.65 -20.78
N THR A 38 1.48 -58.95 -20.84
CA THR A 38 0.24 -59.72 -20.75
C THR A 38 -0.41 -59.60 -19.35
N GLY A 39 -1.72 -59.57 -19.40
CA GLY A 39 -2.74 -59.60 -18.39
C GLY A 39 -2.52 -60.18 -17.00
N SER A 40 -2.74 -59.35 -16.02
CA SER A 40 -3.25 -59.75 -14.72
C SER A 40 -4.43 -58.82 -14.38
N LYS A 41 -5.58 -59.41 -14.05
CA LYS A 41 -6.79 -58.69 -13.64
C LYS A 41 -6.45 -57.86 -12.38
N PRO A 42 -6.70 -56.55 -12.35
CA PRO A 42 -6.52 -55.80 -11.13
C PRO A 42 -7.61 -56.20 -10.11
N LYS A 43 -7.16 -56.59 -8.94
CA LYS A 43 -7.95 -56.70 -7.73
C LYS A 43 -8.56 -55.32 -7.46
N VAL A 44 -9.89 -55.24 -7.46
CA VAL A 44 -10.61 -54.02 -7.12
C VAL A 44 -10.28 -53.67 -5.66
N GLU A 45 -9.43 -52.74 -5.46
CA GLU A 45 -9.15 -52.13 -4.15
C GLU A 45 -10.32 -51.21 -3.80
N ALA A 46 -10.88 -51.41 -2.60
CA ALA A 46 -11.99 -50.59 -2.10
C ALA A 46 -11.62 -49.11 -2.13
N PRO A 47 -12.57 -48.18 -2.41
CA PRO A 47 -12.29 -46.74 -2.42
C PRO A 47 -11.77 -46.33 -1.05
N LEU A 48 -10.53 -45.84 -1.02
CA LEU A 48 -10.00 -45.14 0.16
C LEU A 48 -10.94 -44.00 0.50
N ALA A 49 -11.42 -43.97 1.74
CA ALA A 49 -12.22 -42.87 2.25
C ALA A 49 -11.48 -41.55 2.01
N PRO A 50 -12.17 -40.47 1.62
CA PRO A 50 -11.52 -39.20 1.41
C PRO A 50 -10.82 -38.78 2.70
N ILE A 51 -9.49 -38.61 2.62
CA ILE A 51 -8.71 -38.04 3.70
C ILE A 51 -9.29 -36.63 3.93
N ALA A 52 -9.89 -36.44 5.10
CA ALA A 52 -10.36 -35.11 5.52
C ALA A 52 -9.16 -34.12 5.39
N LYS A 53 -9.30 -33.18 4.48
CA LYS A 53 -8.31 -32.10 4.32
C LYS A 53 -8.26 -31.37 5.66
N VAL A 54 -7.18 -31.58 6.43
CA VAL A 54 -6.91 -30.80 7.62
C VAL A 54 -6.78 -29.37 7.13
N GLU A 55 -7.74 -28.55 7.47
CA GLU A 55 -7.74 -27.13 7.13
C GLU A 55 -6.62 -26.50 7.96
N GLU A 56 -5.52 -26.17 7.30
CA GLU A 56 -4.39 -25.49 7.93
C GLU A 56 -4.91 -24.15 8.48
N PRO A 57 -4.63 -23.82 9.76
CA PRO A 57 -5.09 -22.55 10.33
C PRO A 57 -4.63 -21.39 9.45
N ALA A 58 -5.57 -20.49 9.12
CA ALA A 58 -5.23 -19.30 8.33
C ALA A 58 -4.10 -18.53 8.99
N PRO A 59 -3.11 -18.04 8.24
CA PRO A 59 -2.04 -17.22 8.76
C PRO A 59 -2.60 -16.05 9.56
N GLN A 60 -2.02 -15.79 10.72
CA GLN A 60 -2.38 -14.66 11.56
C GLN A 60 -1.19 -13.71 11.67
N ALA A 61 -1.47 -12.40 11.69
CA ALA A 61 -0.44 -11.41 11.95
C ALA A 61 0.25 -11.68 13.31
N ALA A 62 1.56 -11.53 13.35
CA ALA A 62 2.31 -11.65 14.60
C ALA A 62 1.87 -10.52 15.55
N LYS A 63 1.45 -10.87 16.76
CA LYS A 63 1.11 -9.87 17.78
C LYS A 63 2.39 -9.26 18.35
N LEU A 64 2.70 -8.04 17.94
CA LEU A 64 3.84 -7.28 18.41
C LEU A 64 3.52 -6.52 19.72
N PRO A 65 4.52 -6.12 20.52
CA PRO A 65 4.30 -5.27 21.68
C PRO A 65 3.73 -3.92 21.27
N PRO A 66 3.00 -3.22 22.17
CA PRO A 66 2.47 -1.89 21.87
C PRO A 66 3.57 -0.94 21.37
N PRO A 67 3.22 -0.01 20.45
CA PRO A 67 4.18 0.99 19.98
C PRO A 67 4.68 1.89 21.12
N GLU A 68 5.99 2.10 21.18
CA GLU A 68 6.62 3.07 22.06
C GLU A 68 7.02 4.33 21.27
N LEU A 69 6.85 5.51 21.86
CA LEU A 69 7.07 6.79 21.18
C LEU A 69 8.45 6.88 20.51
N HIS A 70 9.52 6.41 21.16
CA HIS A 70 10.87 6.46 20.59
C HIS A 70 11.00 5.61 19.33
N GLN A 71 10.37 4.41 19.29
CA GLN A 71 10.36 3.54 18.11
C GLN A 71 9.61 4.20 16.95
N VAL A 72 8.47 4.86 17.24
CA VAL A 72 7.70 5.59 16.24
C VAL A 72 8.51 6.78 15.70
N GLN A 73 9.24 7.50 16.57
CA GLN A 73 10.15 8.58 16.14
C GLN A 73 11.25 8.07 15.21
N GLU A 74 11.83 6.89 15.49
CA GLU A 74 12.83 6.25 14.62
C GLU A 74 12.23 5.88 13.26
N ALA A 75 11.02 5.32 13.22
CA ALA A 75 10.32 4.99 11.98
C ALA A 75 10.02 6.25 11.15
N VAL A 76 9.51 7.32 11.76
CA VAL A 76 9.27 8.60 11.09
C VAL A 76 10.57 9.19 10.56
N LYS A 77 11.65 9.19 11.35
CA LYS A 77 12.96 9.70 10.92
C LYS A 77 13.56 8.88 9.78
N ARG A 78 13.36 7.57 9.77
CA ARG A 78 13.80 6.68 8.69
C ARG A 78 13.18 7.08 7.35
N VAL A 79 11.88 7.38 7.33
CA VAL A 79 11.14 7.72 6.12
C VAL A 79 11.34 9.18 5.73
N PHE A 80 11.03 10.10 6.65
CA PHE A 80 10.92 11.54 6.37
C PHE A 80 12.20 12.32 6.71
N LYS A 81 13.19 11.68 7.32
CA LYS A 81 14.39 12.33 7.88
C LYS A 81 13.96 13.42 8.88
N GLU A 82 14.18 14.68 8.51
CA GLU A 82 13.79 15.84 9.33
C GLU A 82 12.69 16.70 8.68
N ALA A 83 12.10 16.20 7.57
CA ALA A 83 11.08 16.96 6.84
C ALA A 83 9.72 16.98 7.54
N ALA A 84 9.45 16.04 8.45
CA ALA A 84 8.26 15.99 9.27
C ALA A 84 8.55 15.46 10.67
N VAL A 85 7.76 15.89 11.65
CA VAL A 85 7.86 15.47 13.05
C VAL A 85 6.50 15.03 13.57
N ILE A 86 6.48 14.15 14.58
CA ILE A 86 5.23 13.69 15.21
C ILE A 86 4.50 14.88 15.85
N ASP A 87 3.21 15.02 15.54
CA ASP A 87 2.35 15.99 16.21
C ASP A 87 1.91 15.47 17.57
N SER A 88 2.67 15.77 18.62
CA SER A 88 2.35 15.38 19.99
C SER A 88 1.14 16.10 20.59
N SER A 89 0.56 17.09 19.90
CA SER A 89 -0.68 17.74 20.34
C SER A 89 -1.92 16.88 20.07
N GLN A 90 -1.82 15.94 19.14
CA GLN A 90 -2.90 14.98 18.84
C GLN A 90 -2.92 13.82 19.84
N ARG A 91 -4.13 13.29 20.11
CA ARG A 91 -4.36 12.18 21.05
C ARG A 91 -5.38 11.20 20.47
N PRO A 92 -4.96 9.97 20.08
CA PRO A 92 -3.58 9.48 20.05
C PRO A 92 -2.79 10.09 18.87
N ALA A 93 -1.46 10.22 19.04
CA ALA A 93 -0.58 10.68 17.97
C ALA A 93 -0.25 9.58 16.95
N PHE A 94 -0.48 8.33 17.32
CA PHE A 94 -0.25 7.17 16.44
C PHE A 94 -1.11 5.97 16.87
N VAL A 95 -1.40 5.09 15.92
CA VAL A 95 -2.05 3.78 16.13
C VAL A 95 -1.39 2.74 15.24
N ALA A 96 -1.39 1.48 15.70
CA ALA A 96 -0.86 0.35 14.93
C ALA A 96 -1.99 -0.60 14.50
N GLY A 97 -1.80 -1.30 13.39
CA GLY A 97 -2.71 -2.30 12.84
C GLY A 97 -2.16 -2.86 11.53
N ASP A 98 -2.79 -3.87 10.98
CA ASP A 98 -2.48 -4.39 9.64
C ASP A 98 -3.38 -3.67 8.61
N PHE A 99 -3.04 -2.41 8.28
CA PHE A 99 -3.92 -1.56 7.47
C PHE A 99 -3.99 -1.94 6.00
N ASN A 100 -2.98 -2.65 5.48
CA ASN A 100 -2.94 -3.10 4.09
C ASN A 100 -3.38 -4.56 3.90
N GLY A 101 -3.49 -5.34 4.98
CA GLY A 101 -3.95 -6.72 4.97
C GLY A 101 -2.88 -7.73 4.53
N ASP A 102 -1.60 -7.41 4.72
CA ASP A 102 -0.47 -8.28 4.36
C ASP A 102 0.08 -9.12 5.53
N LEU A 103 -0.55 -9.00 6.71
CA LEU A 103 -0.19 -9.67 7.97
C LEU A 103 1.09 -9.10 8.63
N SER A 104 1.57 -7.97 8.18
CA SER A 104 2.65 -7.21 8.81
C SER A 104 2.08 -6.00 9.52
N GLU A 105 2.47 -5.75 10.77
CA GLU A 105 1.93 -4.60 11.52
C GLU A 105 2.42 -3.29 10.92
N ASP A 106 1.48 -2.42 10.55
CA ASP A 106 1.69 -1.06 10.07
C ASP A 106 1.59 -0.05 11.21
N ILE A 107 2.02 1.20 10.96
CA ILE A 107 1.83 2.32 11.90
C ILE A 107 1.25 3.54 11.18
N ALA A 108 0.18 4.10 11.72
CA ALA A 108 -0.37 5.38 11.31
C ALA A 108 0.04 6.45 12.33
N VAL A 109 0.61 7.57 11.86
CA VAL A 109 1.21 8.60 12.71
C VAL A 109 0.79 9.99 12.25
N VAL A 110 0.32 10.81 13.19
CA VAL A 110 0.01 12.22 12.88
C VAL A 110 1.29 13.04 12.88
N LEU A 111 1.52 13.77 11.81
CA LEU A 111 2.74 14.53 11.55
C LEU A 111 2.47 16.01 11.31
N LYS A 112 3.43 16.84 11.69
CA LYS A 112 3.56 18.23 11.24
C LYS A 112 4.77 18.38 10.31
N PRO A 113 4.63 19.11 9.19
CA PRO A 113 5.77 19.50 8.37
C PRO A 113 6.78 20.34 9.17
N ALA A 114 8.06 20.12 8.93
CA ALA A 114 9.09 21.07 9.35
C ALA A 114 9.11 22.23 8.36
N PRO A 115 8.82 23.48 8.77
CA PRO A 115 8.63 24.60 7.84
C PRO A 115 9.83 24.85 6.94
N GLU A 116 11.05 24.68 7.46
CA GLU A 116 12.30 24.84 6.73
C GLU A 116 12.60 23.72 5.73
N ARG A 117 11.89 22.60 5.85
CA ARG A 117 12.06 21.41 5.02
C ARG A 117 10.83 21.08 4.16
N ILE A 118 9.92 22.04 4.00
CA ILE A 118 8.68 21.83 3.23
C ILE A 118 8.94 21.46 1.76
N ALA A 119 10.08 21.91 1.22
CA ALA A 119 10.51 21.57 -0.13
C ALA A 119 10.73 20.06 -0.30
N ASP A 120 11.29 19.40 0.72
CA ASP A 120 11.57 17.96 0.71
C ASP A 120 10.27 17.16 0.66
N LEU A 121 9.22 17.59 1.39
CA LEU A 121 7.90 16.96 1.34
C LEU A 121 7.21 17.10 -0.02
N ASN A 122 7.64 18.08 -0.81
CA ASN A 122 7.09 18.40 -2.12
C ASN A 122 8.01 18.02 -3.29
N GLU A 123 9.04 17.21 -3.06
CA GLU A 123 9.94 16.74 -4.11
C GLU A 123 9.18 16.06 -5.25
N GLU A 124 9.75 16.07 -6.45
CA GLU A 124 9.14 15.48 -7.63
C GLU A 124 9.04 13.95 -7.52
N TYR A 125 10.06 13.33 -6.92
CA TYR A 125 10.15 11.88 -6.71
C TYR A 125 10.37 11.52 -5.23
N PRO A 126 9.37 11.73 -4.38
CA PRO A 126 9.51 11.45 -2.95
C PRO A 126 9.52 9.94 -2.68
N ALA A 127 10.08 9.57 -1.52
CA ALA A 127 10.06 8.19 -1.04
C ALA A 127 8.68 7.73 -0.52
N TRP A 128 7.68 8.61 -0.53
CA TRP A 128 6.30 8.35 -0.09
C TRP A 128 5.29 8.75 -1.15
N LEU A 129 4.08 8.20 -1.02
CA LEU A 129 2.96 8.52 -1.90
C LEU A 129 2.07 9.59 -1.23
N LEU A 130 2.17 10.85 -1.68
CA LEU A 130 1.30 11.92 -1.20
C LEU A 130 -0.10 11.75 -1.81
N ARG A 131 -1.13 11.67 -0.96
CA ARG A 131 -2.53 11.46 -1.35
C ARG A 131 -3.48 12.32 -0.52
N ASP A 132 -4.65 12.55 -1.10
CA ASP A 132 -5.82 13.06 -0.40
C ASP A 132 -6.91 11.97 -0.48
N PRO A 133 -7.36 11.38 0.65
CA PRO A 133 -8.32 10.28 0.63
C PRO A 133 -9.73 10.70 0.19
N PHE A 134 -9.99 12.00 0.10
CA PHE A 134 -11.24 12.56 -0.46
C PHE A 134 -11.12 12.90 -1.95
N GLY A 135 -9.91 12.95 -2.47
CA GLY A 135 -9.64 13.34 -3.85
C GLY A 135 -10.02 12.25 -4.82
N THR A 136 -10.83 12.59 -5.83
CA THR A 136 -10.94 11.79 -7.04
C THR A 136 -9.74 12.07 -7.92
N PRO A 137 -8.99 11.04 -8.36
CA PRO A 137 -7.90 11.23 -9.30
C PRO A 137 -8.44 11.74 -10.65
N GLU A 138 -8.29 13.03 -10.91
CA GLU A 138 -8.58 13.58 -12.24
C GLU A 138 -7.28 13.77 -13.02
N PRO A 139 -7.23 13.39 -14.31
CA PRO A 139 -6.00 13.43 -15.12
C PRO A 139 -5.36 14.82 -15.25
N ARG A 140 -6.09 15.88 -14.93
CA ARG A 140 -5.65 17.28 -15.04
C ARG A 140 -5.61 18.03 -13.73
N SER A 141 -5.81 17.35 -12.60
CA SER A 141 -5.73 17.99 -11.29
C SER A 141 -4.30 18.50 -11.03
N PRO A 142 -4.14 19.70 -10.43
CA PRO A 142 -2.84 20.17 -9.97
C PRO A 142 -2.20 19.14 -9.04
N ARG A 143 -0.88 19.02 -9.10
CA ARG A 143 -0.15 18.16 -8.17
C ARG A 143 -0.45 18.57 -6.73
N LEU A 144 -0.86 17.61 -5.92
CA LEU A 144 -1.06 17.81 -4.49
C LEU A 144 0.26 18.26 -3.84
N ARG A 145 0.18 19.28 -2.98
CA ARG A 145 1.32 19.82 -2.25
C ARG A 145 1.03 19.96 -0.76
N VAL A 146 2.07 19.79 0.02
CA VAL A 146 2.05 19.99 1.47
C VAL A 146 2.38 21.45 1.76
N ALA A 147 1.59 22.09 2.63
CA ALA A 147 1.85 23.40 3.19
C ALA A 147 2.44 23.28 4.61
N ALA A 148 3.16 24.30 5.08
CA ALA A 148 3.75 24.29 6.42
C ALA A 148 2.72 24.21 7.56
N THR A 149 1.48 24.60 7.28
CA THR A 149 0.36 24.58 8.24
C THR A 149 -0.46 23.29 8.20
N ASP A 150 -0.17 22.37 7.28
CA ASP A 150 -0.92 21.13 7.18
C ASP A 150 -0.65 20.23 8.38
N VAL A 151 -1.70 19.49 8.78
CA VAL A 151 -1.57 18.31 9.64
C VAL A 151 -1.72 17.09 8.73
N LEU A 152 -0.77 16.19 8.81
CA LEU A 152 -0.66 15.06 7.90
C LEU A 152 -0.83 13.74 8.66
N LEU A 153 -1.35 12.74 8.00
CA LEU A 153 -1.33 11.36 8.49
C LEU A 153 -0.37 10.54 7.64
N ALA A 154 0.69 10.02 8.24
CA ALA A 154 1.57 9.06 7.57
C ALA A 154 1.13 7.64 7.92
N VAL A 155 0.99 6.77 6.94
CA VAL A 155 0.83 5.32 7.14
C VAL A 155 2.07 4.64 6.58
N ILE A 156 2.90 4.09 7.47
CA ILE A 156 4.11 3.35 7.14
C ILE A 156 3.76 1.87 7.17
N HIS A 157 3.80 1.22 6.01
CA HIS A 157 3.53 -0.21 5.90
C HIS A 157 4.69 -1.01 6.49
N GLY A 158 4.33 -2.04 7.24
CA GLY A 158 5.27 -2.95 7.86
C GLY A 158 6.01 -3.83 6.86
N TYR A 159 7.01 -4.52 7.37
CA TYR A 159 7.75 -5.52 6.61
C TYR A 159 8.06 -6.74 7.48
N GLY A 160 7.64 -7.91 7.01
CA GLY A 160 7.88 -9.17 7.71
C GLY A 160 7.33 -9.22 9.13
N SER A 161 7.95 -10.02 9.99
CA SER A 161 7.46 -10.25 11.37
C SER A 161 7.70 -9.11 12.35
N GLN A 162 8.55 -8.14 12.01
CA GLN A 162 8.82 -6.97 12.84
C GLN A 162 7.90 -5.80 12.50
N GLY A 163 7.12 -5.92 11.44
CA GLY A 163 6.18 -4.89 11.01
C GLY A 163 6.88 -3.58 10.69
N TRP A 164 6.25 -2.47 11.08
CA TRP A 164 6.77 -1.11 10.86
C TRP A 164 8.11 -0.82 11.58
N ARG A 165 8.52 -1.67 12.52
CA ARG A 165 9.81 -1.55 13.23
C ARG A 165 10.98 -2.03 12.39
N ASP A 166 10.72 -2.86 11.36
CA ASP A 166 11.75 -3.36 10.47
C ASP A 166 12.41 -2.20 9.70
N PRO A 167 13.74 -2.16 9.58
CA PRO A 167 14.45 -1.14 8.80
C PRO A 167 14.03 -1.08 7.32
N GLN A 168 13.49 -2.17 6.76
CA GLN A 168 13.00 -2.25 5.38
C GLN A 168 11.56 -1.73 5.23
N ALA A 169 10.85 -1.43 6.31
CA ALA A 169 9.52 -0.83 6.32
C ALA A 169 9.59 0.64 5.88
N THR A 170 9.65 0.86 4.57
CA THR A 170 9.79 2.20 3.97
C THR A 170 8.62 2.59 3.07
N GLN A 171 7.77 1.64 2.67
CA GLN A 171 6.59 1.94 1.88
C GLN A 171 5.62 2.79 2.70
N THR A 172 5.39 4.01 2.25
CA THR A 172 4.66 5.00 3.05
C THR A 172 3.67 5.78 2.21
N TYR A 173 2.48 5.97 2.77
CA TYR A 173 1.47 6.92 2.30
C TYR A 173 1.47 8.13 3.21
N LEU A 174 1.59 9.31 2.63
CA LEU A 174 1.45 10.60 3.32
C LEU A 174 0.10 11.20 2.92
N LEU A 175 -0.82 11.27 3.87
CA LEU A 175 -2.19 11.65 3.62
C LEU A 175 -2.44 13.08 4.10
N LYS A 176 -2.93 13.92 3.20
CA LYS A 176 -3.40 15.26 3.49
C LYS A 176 -4.90 15.21 3.80
N ASN A 177 -5.38 16.07 4.68
CA ASN A 177 -6.79 16.15 5.09
C ASN A 177 -7.31 14.86 5.78
N ALA A 178 -6.42 14.05 6.35
CA ALA A 178 -6.74 12.73 6.90
C ALA A 178 -6.45 12.60 8.40
N ALA A 179 -5.87 13.62 9.03
CA ALA A 179 -5.62 13.63 10.46
C ALA A 179 -6.73 14.41 11.18
N GLY A 180 -7.43 13.74 12.06
CA GLY A 180 -8.54 14.29 12.85
C GLY A 180 -8.28 14.25 14.35
N SER A 181 -9.34 14.12 15.14
CA SER A 181 -9.27 14.23 16.59
C SER A 181 -9.53 12.93 17.36
N ALA A 182 -9.79 11.83 16.67
CA ALA A 182 -10.24 10.57 17.31
C ALA A 182 -9.72 9.33 16.57
N MET A 183 -8.40 9.28 16.35
CA MET A 183 -7.78 8.17 15.61
C MET A 183 -7.81 6.87 16.43
N GLU A 184 -8.35 5.80 15.83
CA GLU A 184 -8.39 4.47 16.44
C GLU A 184 -8.29 3.37 15.36
N THR A 185 -7.80 2.18 15.75
CA THR A 185 -7.74 1.02 14.87
C THR A 185 -8.98 0.17 15.02
N HIS A 186 -9.60 -0.21 13.89
CA HIS A 186 -10.69 -1.16 13.82
C HIS A 186 -10.27 -2.40 13.04
N ALA A 187 -10.34 -3.56 13.67
CA ALA A 187 -9.99 -4.83 13.02
C ALA A 187 -10.92 -5.08 11.81
N GLY A 188 -10.33 -5.24 10.62
CA GLY A 188 -11.08 -5.31 9.37
C GLY A 188 -12.10 -6.44 9.33
N LYS A 189 -11.75 -7.63 9.84
CA LYS A 189 -12.67 -8.78 9.91
C LYS A 189 -13.87 -8.51 10.82
N GLU A 190 -13.63 -7.91 11.99
CA GLU A 190 -14.68 -7.55 12.94
C GLU A 190 -15.58 -6.47 12.37
N PHE A 191 -14.98 -5.47 11.74
CA PHE A 191 -15.70 -4.38 11.09
C PHE A 191 -16.65 -4.91 10.00
N VAL A 192 -16.19 -5.77 9.12
CA VAL A 192 -17.02 -6.37 8.05
C VAL A 192 -18.14 -7.21 8.67
N THR A 193 -17.84 -8.00 9.69
CA THR A 193 -18.84 -8.83 10.37
C THR A 193 -19.92 -8.00 11.06
N ALA A 194 -19.56 -6.94 11.76
CA ALA A 194 -20.49 -6.04 12.45
C ALA A 194 -21.37 -5.22 11.49
N ASN A 195 -20.95 -5.08 10.25
CA ASN A 195 -21.65 -4.29 9.23
C ASN A 195 -22.22 -5.15 8.08
N GLN A 196 -22.45 -6.45 8.32
CA GLN A 196 -23.08 -7.33 7.34
C GLN A 196 -24.43 -6.77 6.87
N GLY A 197 -24.67 -6.85 5.56
CA GLY A 197 -25.88 -6.29 4.93
C GLY A 197 -25.82 -4.79 4.60
N LYS A 198 -24.80 -4.07 5.04
CA LYS A 198 -24.53 -2.70 4.59
C LYS A 198 -23.64 -2.69 3.36
N LYS A 199 -23.70 -1.61 2.59
CA LYS A 199 -22.70 -1.37 1.53
C LYS A 199 -21.39 -0.99 2.18
N LEU A 200 -20.34 -1.77 1.93
CA LEU A 200 -19.01 -1.56 2.46
C LEU A 200 -18.02 -1.39 1.30
N PRO A 201 -16.93 -0.65 1.50
CA PRO A 201 -15.79 -0.67 0.59
C PRO A 201 -15.10 -2.05 0.61
N ALA A 202 -14.22 -2.28 -0.34
CA ALA A 202 -13.37 -3.48 -0.37
C ALA A 202 -12.30 -3.42 0.72
N VAL A 203 -12.69 -3.73 1.96
CA VAL A 203 -11.80 -3.74 3.13
C VAL A 203 -10.77 -4.87 2.97
N ARG A 204 -9.49 -4.55 2.97
CA ARG A 204 -8.39 -5.52 2.85
C ARG A 204 -7.74 -5.83 4.19
N GLY A 205 -7.44 -4.81 4.97
CA GLY A 205 -6.83 -4.88 6.29
C GLY A 205 -7.67 -4.17 7.33
N ASP A 206 -7.03 -3.72 8.38
CA ASP A 206 -7.64 -2.92 9.43
C ASP A 206 -8.00 -1.52 8.89
N LEU A 207 -8.93 -0.85 9.58
CA LEU A 207 -9.33 0.51 9.23
C LEU A 207 -8.83 1.48 10.30
N ILE A 208 -8.57 2.71 9.88
CA ILE A 208 -8.28 3.81 10.80
C ILE A 208 -9.58 4.62 10.95
N GLY A 209 -10.22 4.50 12.11
CA GLY A 209 -11.36 5.35 12.48
C GLY A 209 -10.87 6.75 12.78
N GLU A 210 -11.59 7.75 12.29
CA GLU A 210 -11.27 9.16 12.45
C GLU A 210 -12.50 10.04 12.53
N MET A 211 -12.32 11.22 13.14
CA MET A 211 -13.29 12.30 13.07
C MET A 211 -12.70 13.48 12.32
N LEU A 212 -13.12 13.67 11.09
CA LEU A 212 -12.65 14.73 10.19
C LEU A 212 -13.77 15.76 9.99
N ASP A 213 -13.52 17.02 10.32
CA ASP A 213 -14.50 18.10 10.21
C ASP A 213 -15.85 17.78 10.84
N GLY A 214 -15.84 17.13 12.01
CA GLY A 214 -17.05 16.73 12.75
C GLY A 214 -17.79 15.52 12.15
N LYS A 215 -17.22 14.86 11.15
CA LYS A 215 -17.76 13.64 10.53
C LYS A 215 -16.94 12.43 10.96
N SER A 216 -17.62 11.46 11.56
CA SER A 216 -17.00 10.16 11.88
C SER A 216 -16.99 9.27 10.64
N GLY A 217 -15.87 8.62 10.38
CA GLY A 217 -15.69 7.69 9.27
C GLY A 217 -14.39 6.92 9.39
N TYR A 218 -13.96 6.33 8.31
CA TYR A 218 -12.84 5.40 8.31
C TYR A 218 -11.94 5.61 7.09
N LEU A 219 -10.64 5.59 7.32
CA LEU A 219 -9.66 5.41 6.25
C LEU A 219 -9.44 3.91 6.05
N TYR A 220 -9.48 3.47 4.81
CA TYR A 220 -9.22 2.08 4.43
C TYR A 220 -8.28 2.00 3.23
N TYR A 221 -7.49 0.94 3.18
CA TYR A 221 -6.61 0.68 2.04
C TYR A 221 -7.37 -0.05 0.93
N SER A 222 -7.44 0.57 -0.25
CA SER A 222 -8.14 0.03 -1.43
C SER A 222 -7.31 -1.00 -2.22
N GLY A 223 -6.05 -1.21 -1.85
CA GLY A 223 -5.06 -2.01 -2.58
C GLY A 223 -4.11 -1.17 -3.44
N ALA A 224 -4.40 0.12 -3.60
CA ALA A 224 -3.56 1.07 -4.33
C ALA A 224 -3.34 2.38 -3.58
N THR A 225 -4.28 2.78 -2.73
CA THR A 225 -4.23 4.02 -1.95
C THR A 225 -5.18 3.93 -0.76
N TYR A 226 -5.08 4.90 0.15
CA TYR A 226 -6.06 5.10 1.19
C TYR A 226 -7.21 5.96 0.68
N SER A 227 -8.43 5.60 1.07
CA SER A 227 -9.67 6.30 0.73
C SER A 227 -10.51 6.49 1.98
N TRP A 228 -11.38 7.50 1.96
CA TRP A 228 -12.32 7.77 3.04
C TRP A 228 -13.63 7.00 2.85
N TYR A 229 -14.10 6.36 3.90
CA TYR A 229 -15.40 5.72 3.98
C TYR A 229 -16.27 6.41 5.03
N ASP A 230 -17.35 7.05 4.59
CA ASP A 230 -18.41 7.58 5.46
C ASP A 230 -19.60 6.61 5.40
N PRO A 231 -19.92 5.90 6.50
CA PRO A 231 -21.04 4.94 6.52
C PRO A 231 -22.42 5.54 6.19
N LYS A 232 -22.58 6.87 6.32
CA LYS A 232 -23.84 7.55 6.08
C LYS A 232 -24.06 7.91 4.61
N THR A 233 -22.98 8.14 3.88
CA THR A 233 -23.03 8.64 2.50
C THR A 233 -22.55 7.65 1.46
N PHE A 234 -21.90 6.56 1.87
CA PHE A 234 -21.32 5.59 0.95
C PHE A 234 -22.39 4.80 0.19
N THR A 235 -22.42 4.96 -1.11
CA THR A 235 -23.38 4.30 -2.00
C THR A 235 -22.86 3.05 -2.70
N GLY A 236 -21.60 2.71 -2.48
CA GLY A 236 -20.84 1.65 -3.13
C GLY A 236 -19.73 2.22 -4.00
N GLU A 237 -18.65 1.48 -4.17
CA GLU A 237 -17.58 1.87 -5.09
C GLU A 237 -18.12 1.82 -6.52
N PRO A 238 -17.81 2.81 -7.37
CA PRO A 238 -18.07 2.70 -8.79
C PRO A 238 -17.30 1.50 -9.32
N ASP A 239 -17.97 0.53 -9.93
CA ASP A 239 -17.31 -0.60 -10.60
C ASP A 239 -16.33 -0.03 -11.63
N PRO A 240 -15.02 -0.19 -11.47
CA PRO A 240 -14.03 0.34 -12.40
C PRO A 240 -14.19 -0.22 -13.82
N ARG A 241 -14.96 -1.33 -13.97
CA ARG A 241 -15.30 -1.91 -15.27
C ARG A 241 -16.54 -1.27 -15.92
N ARG A 242 -17.32 -0.49 -15.19
CA ARG A 242 -18.52 0.24 -15.72
C ARG A 242 -18.21 1.65 -16.21
N GLY A 243 -17.05 2.18 -15.97
CA GLY A 243 -16.65 3.48 -16.45
C GLY A 243 -16.02 3.41 -17.83
N HIS A 244 -16.80 3.29 -18.91
CA HIS A 244 -16.51 3.85 -20.27
C HIS A 244 -17.43 3.25 -21.33
N GLY A 245 -18.69 3.14 -21.06
CA GLY A 245 -19.54 2.65 -22.10
C GLY A 245 -21.03 2.89 -21.83
N SER A 246 -21.51 4.04 -22.24
CA SER A 246 -22.92 4.21 -22.68
C SER A 246 -23.54 5.57 -22.37
N ALA A 247 -22.84 6.65 -22.66
CA ALA A 247 -23.48 7.97 -22.59
C ALA A 247 -23.48 8.78 -23.91
N ASP A 248 -23.08 8.19 -25.03
CA ASP A 248 -23.12 8.91 -26.31
C ASP A 248 -23.55 8.04 -27.48
N ARG A 249 -24.77 7.48 -27.40
CA ARG A 249 -25.41 6.91 -28.59
C ARG A 249 -26.93 7.16 -28.64
N LYS A 250 -27.34 8.37 -28.31
CA LYS A 250 -28.74 8.83 -28.56
C LYS A 250 -28.78 10.31 -28.92
N MET A 251 -28.13 10.66 -30.01
CA MET A 251 -28.49 11.86 -30.76
C MET A 251 -27.93 11.80 -32.17
N GLN A 252 -28.55 10.99 -33.00
CA GLN A 252 -28.56 11.16 -34.46
C GLN A 252 -29.63 10.24 -35.01
N LYS A 253 -30.85 10.74 -35.03
CA LYS A 253 -31.87 10.48 -36.05
C LYS A 253 -32.71 11.73 -36.25
#